data_2a15feaad5c434569c693ac4e09e9723
#
_entry.id   2a15feaad5c434569c693ac4e09e9723
#
_cell.length_a   1.000
_cell.length_b   1.000
_cell.length_c   1.000
_cell.angle_alpha   90.00
_cell.angle_beta   90.00
_cell.angle_gamma   90.00
#
_symmetry.space_group_name_H-M   'P 1'
#
loop_
_entity.id
_entity.type
_entity.pdbx_description
1 polymer ?
#
loop_
_entity_poly.entity_id
_entity_poly.type
_entity_poly.pdbx_seq_one_letter_code
_entity_poly.pdbx_strand_id
1 'polypeptide(L)'
;MEIITAASGNSYIYEQRTGYISLVPSSYMSKGTLSSYYSDKIKYLTKFGLISNKSELEFKYKLLEKKDITNALINTHQIIFEVTDKCNLNCYYCGYGHFYDNYNARKNQDMSFDSFKTLYNYLKDIWITSNNKGCTYLRISFYGGEPLCNFSFIKKAVDYVKNNPIKNKRIVYSMTTNAVLLEQYMDFLVKNNFEILISLDGNKYNDSYRVFKNGNSSFDTVISNLDYSWHKGINFL
;
A
#
# COMPACT_ATOMS: atom_id res chain seq x y z
N MET A 1 -7.61 3.51 30.84
CA MET A 1 -8.13 4.91 30.66
C MET A 1 -7.05 5.87 31.13
N GLU A 2 -6.63 6.78 30.28
CA GLU A 2 -5.56 7.77 30.56
C GLU A 2 -6.13 9.18 30.46
N ILE A 3 -5.52 10.14 31.19
CA ILE A 3 -5.83 11.55 31.05
C ILE A 3 -4.67 12.22 30.31
N ILE A 4 -4.96 12.82 29.18
CA ILE A 4 -3.98 13.52 28.34
C ILE A 4 -4.30 15.02 28.38
N THR A 5 -3.30 15.84 28.68
CA THR A 5 -3.43 17.31 28.65
C THR A 5 -2.80 17.84 27.35
N ALA A 6 -3.60 18.52 26.55
CA ALA A 6 -3.16 19.16 25.33
C ALA A 6 -2.41 20.48 25.61
N ALA A 7 -1.64 20.96 24.63
CA ALA A 7 -0.94 22.24 24.73
C ALA A 7 -1.86 23.43 24.96
N SER A 8 -3.14 23.35 24.61
CA SER A 8 -4.19 24.34 24.91
C SER A 8 -4.59 24.41 26.39
N GLY A 9 -4.09 23.51 27.25
CA GLY A 9 -4.48 23.37 28.65
C GLY A 9 -5.74 22.51 28.86
N ASN A 10 -6.42 22.08 27.84
CA ASN A 10 -7.56 21.17 27.94
C ASN A 10 -7.09 19.74 28.24
N SER A 11 -7.81 19.05 29.12
CA SER A 11 -7.54 17.65 29.43
C SER A 11 -8.63 16.75 28.86
N TYR A 12 -8.22 15.57 28.42
CA TYR A 12 -9.07 14.58 27.77
C TYR A 12 -8.88 13.21 28.40
N ILE A 13 -9.97 12.46 28.53
CA ILE A 13 -9.91 11.00 28.77
C ILE A 13 -9.63 10.34 27.42
N TYR A 14 -8.61 9.48 27.38
CA TYR A 14 -8.32 8.60 26.27
C TYR A 14 -8.45 7.14 26.70
N GLU A 15 -9.27 6.39 25.98
CA GLU A 15 -9.41 4.95 26.18
C GLU A 15 -8.70 4.21 25.05
N GLN A 16 -7.54 3.67 25.33
CA GLN A 16 -6.65 3.02 24.34
C GLN A 16 -7.32 1.89 23.58
N ARG A 17 -8.22 1.15 24.23
CA ARG A 17 -8.84 -0.04 23.66
C ARG A 17 -9.90 0.26 22.61
N THR A 18 -10.64 1.35 22.80
CA THR A 18 -11.72 1.77 21.92
C THR A 18 -11.36 2.96 21.04
N GLY A 19 -10.23 3.63 21.32
CA GLY A 19 -9.86 4.90 20.71
C GLY A 19 -10.76 6.07 21.12
N TYR A 20 -11.61 5.90 22.15
CA TYR A 20 -12.55 6.92 22.57
C TYR A 20 -11.83 8.08 23.26
N ILE A 21 -12.18 9.30 22.87
CA ILE A 21 -11.64 10.54 23.45
C ILE A 21 -12.81 11.41 23.92
N SER A 22 -12.72 11.95 25.14
CA SER A 22 -13.69 12.92 25.67
C SER A 22 -13.01 13.99 26.52
N LEU A 23 -13.49 15.24 26.41
CA LEU A 23 -13.04 16.34 27.24
C LEU A 23 -13.30 16.04 28.73
N VAL A 24 -12.32 16.37 29.58
CA VAL A 24 -12.43 16.30 31.05
C VAL A 24 -12.66 17.69 31.58
N PRO A 25 -13.67 17.92 32.47
CA PRO A 25 -13.89 19.21 33.08
C PRO A 25 -12.70 19.63 33.94
N SER A 26 -12.34 20.89 33.93
CA SER A 26 -11.28 21.43 34.76
C SER A 26 -11.54 21.22 36.27
N SER A 27 -12.81 21.18 36.68
CA SER A 27 -13.22 20.86 38.06
C SER A 27 -12.80 19.45 38.50
N TYR A 28 -12.72 18.50 37.61
CA TYR A 28 -12.21 17.15 37.91
C TYR A 28 -10.69 17.15 38.11
N MET A 29 -9.98 17.96 37.31
CA MET A 29 -8.52 18.07 37.42
C MET A 29 -8.09 18.75 38.72
N SER A 30 -8.91 19.73 39.22
CA SER A 30 -8.56 20.51 40.40
C SER A 30 -9.07 19.94 41.73
N LYS A 31 -10.21 19.22 41.70
CA LYS A 31 -10.89 18.76 42.94
C LYS A 31 -11.14 17.25 42.96
N GLY A 32 -10.84 16.53 41.89
CA GLY A 32 -11.12 15.07 41.77
C GLY A 32 -12.62 14.73 41.75
N THR A 33 -13.52 15.71 41.70
CA THR A 33 -14.97 15.50 41.71
C THR A 33 -15.61 15.79 40.39
N LEU A 34 -16.38 14.80 39.90
CA LEU A 34 -17.21 14.96 38.70
C LEU A 34 -18.57 15.57 39.08
N SER A 35 -19.09 16.45 38.25
CA SER A 35 -20.50 16.82 38.32
C SER A 35 -21.39 15.61 38.03
N SER A 36 -22.67 15.65 38.47
CA SER A 36 -23.63 14.58 38.24
C SER A 36 -23.70 14.21 36.76
N TYR A 37 -23.73 15.21 35.87
CA TYR A 37 -23.70 14.99 34.41
C TYR A 37 -22.51 14.14 33.94
N TYR A 38 -21.30 14.48 34.36
CA TYR A 38 -20.12 13.72 33.92
C TYR A 38 -20.03 12.34 34.55
N SER A 39 -20.52 12.19 35.79
CA SER A 39 -20.63 10.88 36.45
C SER A 39 -21.58 9.96 35.65
N ASP A 40 -22.73 10.47 35.24
CA ASP A 40 -23.71 9.72 34.46
C ASP A 40 -23.23 9.47 33.04
N LYS A 41 -22.52 10.41 32.42
CA LYS A 41 -21.85 10.23 31.14
C LYS A 41 -20.84 9.09 31.20
N ILE A 42 -19.99 9.00 32.22
CA ILE A 42 -19.02 7.92 32.39
C ILE A 42 -19.74 6.57 32.57
N LYS A 43 -20.79 6.51 33.40
CA LYS A 43 -21.62 5.29 33.55
C LYS A 43 -22.21 4.84 32.22
N TYR A 44 -22.75 5.77 31.43
CA TYR A 44 -23.29 5.51 30.10
C TYR A 44 -22.20 4.93 29.17
N LEU A 45 -21.05 5.59 29.08
CA LEU A 45 -19.95 5.18 28.22
C LEU A 45 -19.39 3.80 28.62
N THR A 46 -19.34 3.52 29.94
CA THR A 46 -18.93 2.20 30.45
C THR A 46 -19.95 1.13 30.10
N LYS A 47 -21.25 1.43 30.21
CA LYS A 47 -22.35 0.51 29.85
C LYS A 47 -22.30 0.11 28.38
N PHE A 48 -21.92 1.02 27.49
CA PHE A 48 -21.79 0.78 26.05
C PHE A 48 -20.41 0.30 25.62
N GLY A 49 -19.49 0.03 26.58
CA GLY A 49 -18.17 -0.51 26.30
C GLY A 49 -17.21 0.46 25.65
N LEU A 50 -17.53 1.76 25.62
CA LEU A 50 -16.67 2.82 25.06
C LEU A 50 -15.54 3.20 26.02
N ILE A 51 -15.76 3.03 27.33
CA ILE A 51 -14.75 3.16 28.38
C ILE A 51 -14.70 1.86 29.19
N SER A 52 -13.51 1.42 29.58
CA SER A 52 -13.31 0.22 30.39
C SER A 52 -12.62 0.55 31.71
N ASN A 53 -13.07 -0.07 32.77
CA ASN A 53 -12.38 -0.04 34.08
C ASN A 53 -11.18 -1.02 34.15
N LYS A 54 -10.93 -1.83 33.11
CA LYS A 54 -9.79 -2.73 33.05
C LYS A 54 -8.56 -1.91 32.65
N SER A 55 -7.55 -1.92 33.52
CA SER A 55 -6.33 -1.11 33.40
C SER A 55 -5.30 -1.62 32.41
N GLU A 56 -5.43 -2.83 31.90
CA GLU A 56 -4.41 -3.42 31.04
C GLU A 56 -4.98 -3.92 29.72
N LEU A 57 -4.33 -3.52 28.64
CA LEU A 57 -4.49 -4.15 27.33
C LEU A 57 -3.73 -5.48 27.38
N GLU A 58 -4.45 -6.57 27.55
CA GLU A 58 -3.89 -7.90 27.33
C GLU A 58 -3.64 -8.08 25.83
N PHE A 59 -2.42 -7.85 25.38
CA PHE A 59 -2.02 -8.26 24.04
C PHE A 59 -1.82 -9.77 24.02
N LYS A 60 -2.78 -10.49 23.48
CA LYS A 60 -2.62 -11.92 23.23
C LYS A 60 -1.79 -12.14 21.99
N TYR A 61 -0.48 -12.21 22.14
CA TYR A 61 0.40 -12.63 21.05
C TYR A 61 0.35 -14.14 20.92
N LYS A 62 -0.01 -14.60 19.72
CA LYS A 62 0.32 -15.95 19.31
C LYS A 62 1.67 -15.89 18.60
N LEU A 63 2.66 -16.61 19.11
CA LEU A 63 3.91 -16.79 18.39
C LEU A 63 3.62 -17.52 17.07
N LEU A 64 4.15 -16.98 15.98
CA LEU A 64 4.03 -17.59 14.65
C LEU A 64 4.83 -18.89 14.62
N GLU A 65 4.18 -19.99 14.29
CA GLU A 65 4.81 -21.26 14.03
C GLU A 65 5.15 -21.40 12.53
N LYS A 66 6.08 -22.29 12.20
CA LYS A 66 6.45 -22.57 10.79
C LYS A 66 5.23 -22.90 9.94
N LYS A 67 4.24 -23.61 10.50
CA LYS A 67 2.99 -23.92 9.78
C LYS A 67 2.16 -22.70 9.43
N ASP A 68 2.14 -21.67 10.30
CA ASP A 68 1.39 -20.44 10.05
C ASP A 68 2.01 -19.67 8.89
N ILE A 69 3.35 -19.58 8.84
CA ILE A 69 4.10 -18.98 7.74
C ILE A 69 3.87 -19.75 6.43
N THR A 70 3.98 -21.07 6.48
CA THR A 70 3.76 -21.91 5.29
C THR A 70 2.34 -21.75 4.76
N ASN A 71 1.33 -21.73 5.63
CA ASN A 71 -0.06 -21.50 5.24
C ASN A 71 -0.27 -20.11 4.62
N ALA A 72 0.37 -19.07 5.15
CA ALA A 72 0.32 -17.74 4.56
C ALA A 72 0.93 -17.73 3.16
N LEU A 73 2.08 -18.37 2.95
CA LEU A 73 2.73 -18.47 1.64
C LEU A 73 1.90 -19.27 0.62
N ILE A 74 1.28 -20.37 1.06
CA ILE A 74 0.37 -21.18 0.20
C ILE A 74 -0.81 -20.33 -0.27
N ASN A 75 -1.33 -19.45 0.58
CA ASN A 75 -2.46 -18.58 0.31
C ASN A 75 -2.06 -17.21 -0.25
N THR A 76 -0.80 -16.99 -0.59
CA THR A 76 -0.37 -15.76 -1.25
C THR A 76 -1.05 -15.62 -2.61
N HIS A 77 -1.81 -14.54 -2.77
CA HIS A 77 -2.53 -14.23 -4.01
C HIS A 77 -1.98 -12.98 -4.72
N GLN A 78 -1.02 -12.29 -4.11
CA GLN A 78 -0.33 -11.17 -4.75
C GLN A 78 1.13 -11.10 -4.30
N ILE A 79 2.02 -10.83 -5.26
CA ILE A 79 3.42 -10.48 -5.03
C ILE A 79 3.69 -9.16 -5.73
N ILE A 80 4.32 -8.23 -5.02
CA ILE A 80 4.69 -6.93 -5.56
C ILE A 80 6.20 -6.88 -5.70
N PHE A 81 6.67 -6.56 -6.91
CA PHE A 81 8.08 -6.37 -7.21
C PHE A 81 8.35 -4.88 -7.44
N GLU A 82 9.19 -4.31 -6.60
CA GLU A 82 9.74 -2.98 -6.82
C GLU A 82 10.92 -3.12 -7.80
N VAL A 83 10.62 -2.92 -9.09
CA VAL A 83 11.54 -3.26 -10.18
C VAL A 83 12.63 -2.21 -10.39
N THR A 84 12.42 -1.01 -9.89
CA THR A 84 13.37 0.10 -9.95
C THR A 84 12.97 1.22 -8.99
N ASP A 85 13.94 1.93 -8.45
CA ASP A 85 13.69 3.18 -7.73
C ASP A 85 13.75 4.42 -8.65
N LYS A 86 14.11 4.23 -9.94
CA LYS A 86 14.11 5.30 -10.96
C LYS A 86 12.71 5.78 -11.24
N CYS A 87 12.56 7.07 -11.50
CA CYS A 87 11.32 7.66 -11.97
C CYS A 87 11.60 8.79 -12.95
N ASN A 88 10.71 8.96 -13.91
CA ASN A 88 10.71 10.08 -14.87
C ASN A 88 10.05 11.34 -14.31
N LEU A 89 9.35 11.25 -13.16
CA LEU A 89 8.76 12.39 -12.44
C LEU A 89 9.56 12.73 -11.17
N ASN A 90 9.27 13.92 -10.63
CA ASN A 90 9.78 14.44 -9.36
C ASN A 90 8.64 15.02 -8.52
N CYS A 91 7.62 14.20 -8.24
CA CYS A 91 6.43 14.61 -7.48
C CYS A 91 6.82 15.10 -6.08
N TYR A 92 6.30 16.26 -5.66
CA TYR A 92 6.69 16.90 -4.40
C TYR A 92 6.40 16.06 -3.16
N TYR A 93 5.34 15.25 -3.15
CA TYR A 93 4.94 14.43 -2.01
C TYR A 93 5.52 13.00 -2.04
N CYS A 94 6.35 12.68 -3.02
CA CYS A 94 6.87 11.33 -3.19
C CYS A 94 7.73 10.89 -1.99
N GLY A 95 7.52 9.67 -1.50
CA GLY A 95 8.33 9.09 -0.42
C GLY A 95 9.83 8.93 -0.78
N TYR A 96 10.17 8.92 -2.07
CA TYR A 96 11.56 8.99 -2.58
C TYR A 96 11.98 10.42 -2.95
N GLY A 97 11.19 11.42 -2.59
CA GLY A 97 11.35 12.80 -3.03
C GLY A 97 11.96 13.68 -1.97
N HIS A 98 11.88 14.98 -2.25
CA HIS A 98 12.52 16.05 -1.51
C HIS A 98 12.25 16.07 0.01
N PHE A 99 11.07 15.66 0.47
CA PHE A 99 10.74 15.67 1.90
C PHE A 99 11.39 14.56 2.71
N TYR A 100 12.01 13.57 2.04
CA TYR A 100 12.54 12.36 2.67
C TYR A 100 14.00 12.09 2.30
N ASP A 101 14.77 13.12 1.90
CA ASP A 101 16.15 13.03 1.43
C ASP A 101 17.09 12.25 2.37
N ASN A 102 16.84 12.34 3.68
CA ASN A 102 17.68 11.67 4.69
C ASN A 102 17.28 10.20 4.92
N TYR A 103 16.14 9.75 4.42
CA TYR A 103 15.59 8.44 4.73
C TYR A 103 15.53 7.51 3.53
N ASN A 104 15.18 7.99 2.35
CA ASN A 104 14.84 7.14 1.20
C ASN A 104 15.29 7.73 -0.14
N ALA A 105 16.47 8.34 -0.19
CA ALA A 105 17.02 8.90 -1.43
C ALA A 105 17.11 7.84 -2.52
N ARG A 106 16.65 8.16 -3.73
CA ARG A 106 16.77 7.30 -4.92
C ARG A 106 18.23 7.03 -5.24
N LYS A 107 18.58 5.77 -5.36
CA LYS A 107 19.92 5.30 -5.74
C LYS A 107 20.05 5.03 -7.23
N ASN A 108 18.96 5.23 -8.01
CA ASN A 108 18.86 4.89 -9.42
C ASN A 108 19.20 3.42 -9.72
N GLN A 109 18.73 2.51 -8.85
CA GLN A 109 19.01 1.09 -8.94
C GLN A 109 17.82 0.35 -9.57
N ASP A 110 18.15 -0.75 -10.23
CA ASP A 110 17.20 -1.70 -10.77
C ASP A 110 17.25 -2.99 -9.97
N MET A 111 16.10 -3.65 -9.82
CA MET A 111 16.02 -4.96 -9.21
C MET A 111 16.81 -5.99 -10.03
N SER A 112 17.58 -6.84 -9.36
CA SER A 112 18.23 -7.98 -10.00
C SER A 112 17.19 -8.98 -10.53
N PHE A 113 17.40 -9.43 -11.77
CA PHE A 113 16.51 -10.46 -12.34
C PHE A 113 16.64 -11.80 -11.61
N ASP A 114 17.82 -12.09 -11.04
CA ASP A 114 18.03 -13.29 -10.23
C ASP A 114 17.24 -13.26 -8.92
N SER A 115 17.07 -12.09 -8.30
CA SER A 115 16.20 -11.93 -7.13
C SER A 115 14.74 -12.26 -7.46
N PHE A 116 14.25 -11.80 -8.63
CA PHE A 116 12.92 -12.16 -9.14
C PHE A 116 12.77 -13.67 -9.31
N LYS A 117 13.72 -14.31 -10.03
CA LYS A 117 13.69 -15.75 -10.25
C LYS A 117 13.72 -16.54 -8.94
N THR A 118 14.56 -16.13 -8.01
CA THR A 118 14.69 -16.80 -6.70
C THR A 118 13.37 -16.79 -5.95
N LEU A 119 12.73 -15.62 -5.83
CA LEU A 119 11.44 -15.54 -5.14
C LEU A 119 10.33 -16.30 -5.87
N TYR A 120 10.24 -16.12 -7.19
CA TYR A 120 9.22 -16.80 -7.98
C TYR A 120 9.34 -18.33 -7.88
N ASN A 121 10.54 -18.89 -8.03
CA ASN A 121 10.78 -20.32 -7.95
C ASN A 121 10.54 -20.85 -6.54
N TYR A 122 10.97 -20.15 -5.51
CA TYR A 122 10.71 -20.51 -4.12
C TYR A 122 9.22 -20.65 -3.83
N LEU A 123 8.42 -19.68 -4.25
CA LEU A 123 6.96 -19.76 -4.07
C LEU A 123 6.33 -20.84 -4.94
N LYS A 124 6.79 -21.01 -6.18
CA LYS A 124 6.36 -22.10 -7.07
C LYS A 124 6.57 -23.47 -6.42
N ASP A 125 7.71 -23.70 -5.81
CA ASP A 125 8.03 -24.95 -5.12
C ASP A 125 7.11 -25.20 -3.91
N ILE A 126 6.83 -24.14 -3.11
CA ILE A 126 5.87 -24.22 -2.01
C ILE A 126 4.48 -24.61 -2.53
N TRP A 127 4.01 -24.01 -3.60
CA TRP A 127 2.68 -24.30 -4.15
C TRP A 127 2.59 -25.69 -4.75
N ILE A 128 3.63 -26.17 -5.42
CA ILE A 128 3.71 -27.54 -5.94
C ILE A 128 3.69 -28.54 -4.78
N THR A 129 4.52 -28.34 -3.78
CA THR A 129 4.64 -29.24 -2.60
C THR A 129 3.35 -29.29 -1.80
N SER A 130 2.58 -28.20 -1.74
CA SER A 130 1.27 -28.16 -1.10
C SER A 130 0.13 -28.74 -1.93
N ASN A 131 0.40 -29.38 -3.06
CA ASN A 131 -0.58 -29.86 -4.04
C ASN A 131 -1.52 -28.74 -4.55
N ASN A 132 -1.03 -27.51 -4.62
CA ASN A 132 -1.78 -26.31 -5.01
C ASN A 132 -3.08 -26.10 -4.22
N LYS A 133 -3.09 -26.52 -2.95
CA LYS A 133 -4.21 -26.27 -2.01
C LYS A 133 -4.20 -24.83 -1.57
N GLY A 134 -4.58 -23.91 -2.21
CA GLY A 134 -4.56 -22.51 -1.82
C GLY A 134 -5.22 -21.63 -2.87
N CYS A 135 -4.81 -20.39 -2.93
CA CYS A 135 -5.34 -19.45 -3.90
C CYS A 135 -5.17 -19.97 -5.34
N THR A 136 -6.26 -19.89 -6.15
CA THR A 136 -6.26 -20.37 -7.54
C THR A 136 -5.68 -19.37 -8.53
N TYR A 137 -5.41 -18.15 -8.11
CA TYR A 137 -4.76 -17.14 -8.93
C TYR A 137 -3.57 -16.52 -8.19
N LEU A 138 -2.64 -15.96 -8.94
CA LEU A 138 -1.53 -15.18 -8.44
C LEU A 138 -1.44 -13.87 -9.23
N ARG A 139 -1.54 -12.76 -8.52
CA ARG A 139 -1.26 -11.44 -9.08
C ARG A 139 0.23 -11.14 -8.94
N ILE A 140 0.89 -10.86 -10.05
CA ILE A 140 2.26 -10.36 -10.10
C ILE A 140 2.18 -8.88 -10.43
N SER A 141 2.49 -8.04 -9.43
CA SER A 141 2.39 -6.60 -9.51
C SER A 141 3.77 -5.98 -9.66
N PHE A 142 3.90 -5.03 -10.57
CA PHE A 142 5.11 -4.26 -10.75
C PHE A 142 4.93 -2.86 -10.16
N TYR A 143 5.91 -2.45 -9.38
CA TYR A 143 5.92 -1.19 -8.64
C TYR A 143 7.34 -0.59 -8.64
N GLY A 144 7.51 0.56 -7.98
CA GLY A 144 8.81 1.20 -7.78
C GLY A 144 8.71 2.72 -7.82
N GLY A 145 9.77 3.39 -8.25
CA GLY A 145 9.67 4.79 -8.62
C GLY A 145 8.67 4.99 -9.76
N GLU A 146 9.03 4.49 -10.96
CA GLU A 146 8.12 4.27 -12.07
C GLU A 146 8.51 2.94 -12.76
N PRO A 147 7.65 1.91 -12.69
CA PRO A 147 8.00 0.59 -13.20
C PRO A 147 8.29 0.57 -14.71
N LEU A 148 7.64 1.42 -15.50
CA LEU A 148 7.91 1.52 -16.93
C LEU A 148 9.29 2.10 -17.27
N CYS A 149 9.99 2.72 -16.30
CA CYS A 149 11.41 3.07 -16.47
C CYS A 149 12.33 1.84 -16.55
N ASN A 150 11.85 0.66 -16.09
CA ASN A 150 12.54 -0.61 -16.24
C ASN A 150 11.68 -1.65 -16.99
N PHE A 151 11.13 -1.23 -18.12
CA PHE A 151 10.27 -2.09 -18.93
C PHE A 151 10.96 -3.38 -19.40
N SER A 152 12.28 -3.33 -19.64
CA SER A 152 13.04 -4.51 -20.05
C SER A 152 12.99 -5.64 -19.00
N PHE A 153 12.99 -5.28 -17.72
CA PHE A 153 12.81 -6.21 -16.62
C PHE A 153 11.39 -6.80 -16.64
N ILE A 154 10.36 -5.96 -16.76
CA ILE A 154 8.95 -6.39 -16.79
C ILE A 154 8.74 -7.43 -17.92
N LYS A 155 9.25 -7.12 -19.11
CA LYS A 155 9.18 -8.03 -20.25
C LYS A 155 9.84 -9.38 -19.94
N LYS A 156 11.06 -9.37 -19.42
CA LYS A 156 11.79 -10.59 -19.02
C LYS A 156 11.02 -11.38 -17.95
N ALA A 157 10.41 -10.68 -16.97
CA ALA A 157 9.65 -11.32 -15.91
C ALA A 157 8.39 -12.02 -16.45
N VAL A 158 7.63 -11.36 -17.32
CA VAL A 158 6.45 -11.93 -17.98
C VAL A 158 6.83 -13.15 -18.83
N ASP A 159 7.88 -13.03 -19.64
CA ASP A 159 8.37 -14.14 -20.47
C ASP A 159 8.84 -15.32 -19.60
N TYR A 160 9.55 -15.06 -18.50
CA TYR A 160 9.99 -16.09 -17.56
C TYR A 160 8.80 -16.84 -16.94
N VAL A 161 7.79 -16.10 -16.46
CA VAL A 161 6.58 -16.69 -15.84
C VAL A 161 5.84 -17.55 -16.86
N LYS A 162 5.69 -17.11 -18.11
CA LYS A 162 5.05 -17.88 -19.19
C LYS A 162 5.79 -19.18 -19.51
N ASN A 163 7.12 -19.13 -19.47
CA ASN A 163 7.96 -20.31 -19.71
C ASN A 163 8.07 -21.23 -18.48
N ASN A 164 7.67 -20.75 -17.29
CA ASN A 164 7.70 -21.49 -16.04
C ASN A 164 6.34 -21.49 -15.34
N PRO A 165 5.27 -21.96 -15.97
CA PRO A 165 3.92 -21.85 -15.44
C PRO A 165 3.77 -22.61 -14.11
N ILE A 166 2.82 -22.15 -13.30
CA ILE A 166 2.40 -22.82 -12.08
C ILE A 166 1.10 -23.54 -12.39
N LYS A 167 1.12 -24.86 -12.30
CA LYS A 167 -0.06 -25.68 -12.56
C LYS A 167 -1.23 -25.26 -11.66
N ASN A 168 -2.42 -25.14 -12.23
CA ASN A 168 -3.66 -24.78 -11.53
C ASN A 168 -3.68 -23.35 -10.93
N LYS A 169 -2.75 -22.47 -11.32
CA LYS A 169 -2.83 -21.06 -10.96
C LYS A 169 -2.97 -20.17 -12.20
N ARG A 170 -3.97 -19.30 -12.20
CA ARG A 170 -4.10 -18.23 -13.18
C ARG A 170 -3.16 -17.08 -12.78
N ILE A 171 -2.31 -16.65 -13.68
CA ILE A 171 -1.45 -15.49 -13.46
C ILE A 171 -2.18 -14.24 -13.95
N VAL A 172 -2.17 -13.19 -13.12
CA VAL A 172 -2.67 -11.86 -13.43
C VAL A 172 -1.51 -10.88 -13.26
N TYR A 173 -1.23 -10.09 -14.29
CA TYR A 173 -0.22 -9.04 -14.21
C TYR A 173 -0.88 -7.72 -13.87
N SER A 174 -0.26 -6.94 -12.99
CA SER A 174 -0.72 -5.58 -12.70
C SER A 174 0.45 -4.63 -12.47
N MET A 175 0.20 -3.33 -12.58
CA MET A 175 1.16 -2.31 -12.18
C MET A 175 0.47 -1.04 -11.73
N THR A 176 1.14 -0.29 -10.86
CA THR A 176 0.82 1.10 -10.58
C THR A 176 1.83 1.97 -11.34
N THR A 177 1.34 2.88 -12.17
CA THR A 177 2.18 3.73 -13.01
C THR A 177 1.73 5.18 -12.98
N ASN A 178 2.66 6.10 -13.20
CA ASN A 178 2.34 7.50 -13.43
C ASN A 178 1.82 7.78 -14.86
N ALA A 179 1.72 6.76 -15.69
CA ALA A 179 1.21 6.75 -17.05
C ALA A 179 1.95 7.61 -18.10
N VAL A 180 3.03 8.30 -17.75
CA VAL A 180 3.78 9.13 -18.73
C VAL A 180 4.38 8.30 -19.87
N LEU A 181 4.79 7.05 -19.58
CA LEU A 181 5.38 6.13 -20.58
C LEU A 181 4.37 5.10 -21.09
N LEU A 182 3.10 5.22 -20.75
CA LEU A 182 2.09 4.19 -20.96
C LEU A 182 1.90 3.87 -22.45
N GLU A 183 1.75 4.90 -23.28
CA GLU A 183 1.56 4.77 -24.73
C GLU A 183 2.67 3.92 -25.37
N GLN A 184 3.93 4.17 -25.01
CA GLN A 184 5.10 3.48 -25.58
C GLN A 184 5.05 1.96 -25.45
N TYR A 185 4.42 1.45 -24.38
CA TYR A 185 4.39 0.03 -24.06
C TYR A 185 3.00 -0.61 -24.11
N MET A 186 2.03 0.14 -24.62
CA MET A 186 0.61 -0.24 -24.60
C MET A 186 0.34 -1.59 -25.24
N ASP A 187 0.88 -1.86 -26.43
CA ASP A 187 0.62 -3.10 -27.14
C ASP A 187 1.10 -4.33 -26.36
N PHE A 188 2.21 -4.21 -25.64
CA PHE A 188 2.69 -5.28 -24.75
C PHE A 188 1.77 -5.47 -23.57
N LEU A 189 1.31 -4.39 -22.94
CA LEU A 189 0.46 -4.42 -21.77
C LEU A 189 -0.91 -5.03 -22.08
N VAL A 190 -1.52 -4.62 -23.19
CA VAL A 190 -2.79 -5.18 -23.70
C VAL A 190 -2.62 -6.67 -24.04
N LYS A 191 -1.59 -7.04 -24.82
CA LYS A 191 -1.31 -8.42 -25.22
C LYS A 191 -1.16 -9.36 -24.00
N ASN A 192 -0.70 -8.85 -22.88
CA ASN A 192 -0.47 -9.62 -21.66
C ASN A 192 -1.55 -9.43 -20.59
N ASN A 193 -2.69 -8.79 -20.95
CA ASN A 193 -3.84 -8.54 -20.09
C ASN A 193 -3.43 -7.89 -18.75
N PHE A 194 -2.60 -6.84 -18.80
CA PHE A 194 -2.25 -6.10 -17.60
C PHE A 194 -3.46 -5.35 -17.03
N GLU A 195 -3.59 -5.39 -15.72
CA GLU A 195 -4.47 -4.52 -14.95
C GLU A 195 -3.66 -3.32 -14.45
N ILE A 196 -4.06 -2.12 -14.83
CA ILE A 196 -3.29 -0.90 -14.62
C ILE A 196 -3.98 0.00 -13.61
N LEU A 197 -3.26 0.40 -12.56
CA LEU A 197 -3.64 1.48 -11.66
C LEU A 197 -2.87 2.73 -12.04
N ILE A 198 -3.59 3.79 -12.39
CA ILE A 198 -3.00 5.08 -12.77
C ILE A 198 -2.93 5.99 -11.56
N SER A 199 -1.75 6.58 -11.35
CA SER A 199 -1.56 7.63 -10.35
C SER A 199 -1.98 8.98 -10.94
N LEU A 200 -3.16 9.46 -10.57
CA LEU A 200 -3.72 10.75 -10.96
C LEU A 200 -4.43 11.39 -9.75
N ASP A 201 -4.08 12.61 -9.42
CA ASP A 201 -4.55 13.28 -8.20
C ASP A 201 -5.82 14.13 -8.44
N GLY A 202 -6.52 13.89 -9.53
CA GLY A 202 -7.75 14.56 -9.89
C GLY A 202 -7.63 15.46 -11.11
N ASN A 203 -8.18 16.68 -11.08
CA ASN A 203 -8.07 17.62 -12.18
C ASN A 203 -6.66 18.27 -12.24
N LYS A 204 -6.40 19.02 -13.29
CA LYS A 204 -5.08 19.67 -13.53
C LYS A 204 -4.58 20.50 -12.34
N TYR A 205 -5.46 21.10 -11.57
CA TYR A 205 -5.09 21.89 -10.40
C TYR A 205 -4.62 20.98 -9.24
N ASN A 206 -5.36 19.93 -8.94
CA ASN A 206 -5.03 18.98 -7.89
C ASN A 206 -3.79 18.14 -8.24
N ASP A 207 -3.60 17.82 -9.54
CA ASP A 207 -2.44 17.07 -10.05
C ASP A 207 -1.16 17.91 -10.17
N SER A 208 -1.19 19.19 -9.77
CA SER A 208 -0.07 20.13 -9.92
C SER A 208 1.21 19.74 -9.17
N TYR A 209 1.12 18.85 -8.20
CA TYR A 209 2.28 18.32 -7.45
C TYR A 209 3.02 17.21 -8.21
N ARG A 210 2.44 16.69 -9.29
CA ARG A 210 3.05 15.68 -10.16
C ARG A 210 3.78 16.36 -11.31
N VAL A 211 5.09 16.49 -11.16
CA VAL A 211 5.91 17.27 -12.11
C VAL A 211 7.02 16.41 -12.70
N PHE A 212 7.41 16.74 -13.93
CA PHE A 212 8.65 16.27 -14.51
C PHE A 212 9.88 16.81 -13.73
N LYS A 213 11.05 16.24 -13.99
CA LYS A 213 12.33 16.71 -13.37
C LYS A 213 12.67 18.16 -13.68
N ASN A 214 12.10 18.73 -14.76
CA ASN A 214 12.25 20.15 -15.11
C ASN A 214 11.19 21.05 -14.47
N GLY A 215 10.32 20.52 -13.61
CA GLY A 215 9.27 21.25 -12.91
C GLY A 215 7.94 21.43 -13.69
N ASN A 216 7.86 20.99 -14.94
CA ASN A 216 6.63 21.07 -15.72
C ASN A 216 5.61 20.03 -15.26
N SER A 217 4.31 20.38 -15.28
CA SER A 217 3.21 19.45 -14.98
C SER A 217 3.21 18.25 -15.93
N SER A 218 2.96 17.05 -15.41
CA SER A 218 2.78 15.83 -16.20
C SER A 218 1.33 15.62 -16.66
N PHE A 219 0.38 16.38 -16.16
CA PHE A 219 -1.06 16.16 -16.33
C PHE A 219 -1.49 15.97 -17.78
N ASP A 220 -1.17 16.90 -18.66
CA ASP A 220 -1.63 16.84 -20.06
C ASP A 220 -1.08 15.59 -20.78
N THR A 221 0.16 15.18 -20.50
CA THR A 221 0.75 13.94 -21.04
C THR A 221 0.00 12.71 -20.51
N VAL A 222 -0.32 12.68 -19.21
CA VAL A 222 -1.04 11.57 -18.59
C VAL A 222 -2.45 11.44 -19.18
N ILE A 223 -3.18 12.55 -19.32
CA ILE A 223 -4.54 12.53 -19.90
C ILE A 223 -4.52 12.05 -21.36
N SER A 224 -3.59 12.54 -22.18
CA SER A 224 -3.44 12.06 -23.56
C SER A 224 -3.18 10.55 -23.64
N ASN A 225 -2.31 10.03 -22.78
CA ASN A 225 -2.02 8.60 -22.73
C ASN A 225 -3.21 7.78 -22.20
N LEU A 226 -4.05 8.33 -21.30
CA LEU A 226 -5.28 7.68 -20.84
C LEU A 226 -6.31 7.57 -21.96
N ASP A 227 -6.54 8.63 -22.74
CA ASP A 227 -7.44 8.62 -23.89
C ASP A 227 -7.02 7.56 -24.90
N TYR A 228 -5.72 7.52 -25.25
CA TYR A 228 -5.17 6.50 -26.12
C TYR A 228 -5.39 5.08 -25.56
N SER A 229 -5.15 4.89 -24.28
CA SER A 229 -5.25 3.60 -23.58
C SER A 229 -6.68 3.06 -23.56
N TRP A 230 -7.65 3.96 -23.38
CA TRP A 230 -9.08 3.62 -23.38
C TRP A 230 -9.49 2.99 -24.72
N HIS A 231 -9.03 3.57 -25.82
CA HIS A 231 -9.30 3.05 -27.17
C HIS A 231 -8.58 1.72 -27.47
N LYS A 232 -7.54 1.39 -26.76
CA LYS A 232 -6.79 0.12 -26.90
C LYS A 232 -7.32 -1.03 -26.04
N GLY A 233 -8.32 -0.78 -25.19
CA GLY A 233 -8.96 -1.80 -24.39
C GLY A 233 -8.10 -2.32 -23.22
N ILE A 234 -7.27 -1.45 -22.61
CA ILE A 234 -6.55 -1.79 -21.37
C ILE A 234 -7.53 -1.92 -20.21
N ASN A 235 -7.22 -2.82 -19.28
CA ASN A 235 -8.00 -2.97 -18.05
C ASN A 235 -7.46 -2.02 -16.99
N PHE A 236 -8.28 -1.04 -16.58
CA PHE A 236 -7.98 -0.19 -15.42
C PHE A 236 -8.53 -0.81 -14.14
N LEU A 237 -7.79 -0.67 -13.03
CA LEU A 237 -8.17 -1.08 -11.68
C LEU A 237 -8.93 0.04 -10.96
#